data_0f1a3b29c8d4cf3729dc78ce0ecd252f
#
_entry.id   0f1a3b29c8d4cf3729dc78ce0ecd252f
#
_cell.length_a   1.000
_cell.length_b   1.000
_cell.length_c   1.000
_cell.angle_alpha   90.00
_cell.angle_beta   90.00
_cell.angle_gamma   90.00
#
_symmetry.space_group_name_H-M   'P 1'
#
loop_
_entity.id
_entity.type
_entity.pdbx_description
1 polymer ?
#
loop_
_entity_poly.entity_id
_entity_poly.type
_entity_poly.pdbx_seq_one_letter_code
_entity_poly.pdbx_strand_id
1 'polypeptide(L)'
;MTRRIFFLTLFLSLVTGHWSLVTCEAAHVEHHEGLPIVFLEGTPYELGRQHGELLRETVQHSLRHILGHFRRYLKIPLLSPLAVNWWLDRSWAQGAPFIPQDYLEELRGLSDGSGVPLAELWRLHAIPERTYACSNMAVWGRATADGRLIHARNLDWSIRAGIQDYAAVFVVRPKGKHGFVSAGWAGFVGVLSGINERGLSIGQVGAETVDASYRGVPMAFLMRKVLENAADLDGAVGLIRDAPRTVGVNYVIADALALRAVAMETTARLAAVFEADDPKEHAVAYARPIVDAVVRADTAIDPAIRQRQLASQGNPRAPGLEPPGGSAYTVRYLGQGERILAHYGAITAQLACEIAKAVAPGSNVQSVVFAWPWMWVANAQGQTRAAHTPYH
;
A
#
# COMPACT_ATOMS: atom_id res chain seq x y z
N MET A 1 -10.33 -28.38 12.98
CA MET A 1 -10.38 -27.76 14.33
C MET A 1 -9.72 -26.41 14.24
N THR A 2 -10.51 -25.37 14.09
CA THR A 2 -10.06 -23.99 13.82
C THR A 2 -9.69 -23.33 15.15
N ARG A 3 -8.42 -23.13 15.42
CA ARG A 3 -7.98 -22.31 16.56
C ARG A 3 -8.21 -20.84 16.20
N ARG A 4 -9.24 -20.26 16.81
CA ARG A 4 -9.51 -18.81 16.76
C ARG A 4 -8.42 -18.10 17.56
N ILE A 5 -7.68 -17.22 16.91
CA ILE A 5 -6.69 -16.37 17.57
C ILE A 5 -7.42 -15.19 18.20
N PHE A 6 -7.29 -15.06 19.52
CA PHE A 6 -7.89 -14.02 20.35
C PHE A 6 -7.12 -12.70 20.19
N PHE A 7 -7.59 -11.81 19.31
CA PHE A 7 -7.22 -10.40 19.33
C PHE A 7 -8.14 -9.55 20.24
N LEU A 8 -9.04 -10.21 21.00
CA LEU A 8 -10.15 -9.54 21.69
C LEU A 8 -9.84 -9.08 23.12
N THR A 9 -8.63 -9.16 23.65
CA THR A 9 -8.39 -8.88 25.08
C THR A 9 -7.76 -7.54 25.41
N LEU A 10 -7.48 -6.68 24.44
CA LEU A 10 -6.85 -5.38 24.71
C LEU A 10 -7.73 -4.14 24.46
N PHE A 11 -8.95 -4.27 23.98
CA PHE A 11 -9.82 -3.12 23.68
C PHE A 11 -11.04 -2.94 24.61
N LEU A 12 -11.25 -3.81 25.59
CA LEU A 12 -12.45 -3.74 26.47
C LEU A 12 -12.20 -3.22 27.90
N SER A 13 -11.03 -2.70 28.23
CA SER A 13 -10.72 -2.22 29.61
C SER A 13 -10.87 -0.71 29.83
N LEU A 14 -11.49 0.04 28.95
CA LEU A 14 -11.64 1.49 29.05
C LEU A 14 -12.97 1.97 29.70
N VAL A 15 -13.80 1.10 30.27
CA VAL A 15 -15.07 1.50 30.88
C VAL A 15 -15.14 1.30 32.41
N THR A 16 -14.18 0.68 33.04
CA THR A 16 -14.12 0.60 34.51
C THR A 16 -12.81 1.17 35.00
N GLY A 17 -12.88 2.27 35.76
CA GLY A 17 -11.76 3.04 36.30
C GLY A 17 -10.79 2.27 37.20
N HIS A 18 -10.19 1.21 36.71
CA HIS A 18 -9.02 0.59 37.30
C HIS A 18 -7.83 0.91 36.40
N TRP A 19 -6.95 1.74 36.89
CA TRP A 19 -5.62 1.96 36.33
C TRP A 19 -4.81 0.66 36.45
N SER A 20 -5.04 -0.28 35.54
CA SER A 20 -4.06 -1.32 35.30
C SER A 20 -2.87 -0.63 34.62
N LEU A 21 -1.71 -0.72 35.23
CA LEU A 21 -0.44 -0.44 34.58
C LEU A 21 -0.43 -1.29 33.30
N VAL A 22 -0.73 -0.68 32.15
CA VAL A 22 -0.46 -1.27 30.86
C VAL A 22 1.06 -1.36 30.79
N THR A 23 1.59 -2.53 31.10
CA THR A 23 2.99 -2.82 30.82
C THR A 23 3.16 -2.63 29.33
N CYS A 24 3.90 -1.58 28.93
CA CYS A 24 4.36 -1.39 27.58
C CYS A 24 5.13 -2.68 27.22
N GLU A 25 4.53 -3.50 26.41
CA GLU A 25 5.18 -4.73 25.97
C GLU A 25 6.35 -4.31 25.12
N ALA A 26 7.57 -4.76 25.46
CA ALA A 26 8.77 -4.36 24.72
C ALA A 26 8.61 -4.75 23.23
N ALA A 27 9.19 -3.95 22.35
CA ALA A 27 9.20 -4.26 20.92
C ALA A 27 9.69 -5.70 20.68
N HIS A 28 8.94 -6.47 19.89
CA HIS A 28 9.20 -7.91 19.70
C HIS A 28 8.74 -8.39 18.31
N VAL A 29 9.09 -9.62 17.99
CA VAL A 29 8.64 -10.30 16.76
C VAL A 29 7.88 -11.57 17.17
N GLU A 30 6.70 -11.74 16.62
CA GLU A 30 5.96 -13.00 16.60
C GLU A 30 6.02 -13.61 15.22
N HIS A 31 5.72 -14.91 15.10
CA HIS A 31 5.62 -15.58 13.81
C HIS A 31 4.26 -16.26 13.70
N HIS A 32 3.53 -15.94 12.64
CA HIS A 32 2.30 -16.62 12.30
C HIS A 32 2.49 -17.37 10.98
N GLU A 33 2.51 -18.71 11.06
CA GLU A 33 2.72 -19.59 9.90
C GLU A 33 3.96 -19.22 9.05
N GLY A 34 5.02 -18.75 9.73
CA GLY A 34 6.29 -18.34 9.12
C GLY A 34 6.37 -16.87 8.70
N LEU A 35 5.26 -16.13 8.70
CA LEU A 35 5.26 -14.68 8.45
C LEU A 35 5.61 -13.92 9.74
N PRO A 36 6.68 -13.09 9.75
CA PRO A 36 7.01 -12.27 10.89
C PRO A 36 5.95 -11.18 11.12
N ILE A 37 5.51 -11.02 12.37
CA ILE A 37 4.68 -9.92 12.84
C ILE A 37 5.54 -9.11 13.81
N VAL A 38 5.87 -7.88 13.45
CA VAL A 38 6.82 -7.01 14.14
C VAL A 38 6.06 -5.93 14.89
N PHE A 39 6.20 -5.90 16.21
CA PHE A 39 5.57 -4.92 17.08
C PHE A 39 6.56 -3.82 17.43
N LEU A 40 6.21 -2.57 17.09
CA LEU A 40 7.03 -1.39 17.29
C LEU A 40 6.24 -0.32 18.03
N GLU A 41 6.85 0.32 19.04
CA GLU A 41 6.20 1.38 19.81
C GLU A 41 7.22 2.44 20.24
N GLY A 42 6.86 3.72 20.16
CA GLY A 42 7.68 4.81 20.68
C GLY A 42 7.79 6.01 19.76
N THR A 43 8.85 6.77 19.97
CA THR A 43 9.24 7.91 19.12
C THR A 43 9.71 7.42 17.74
N PRO A 44 9.74 8.27 16.71
CA PRO A 44 10.20 7.89 15.37
C PRO A 44 11.57 7.21 15.38
N TYR A 45 12.55 7.75 16.09
CA TYR A 45 13.87 7.13 16.18
C TYR A 45 13.83 5.74 16.84
N GLU A 46 13.05 5.59 17.91
CA GLU A 46 12.90 4.30 18.62
C GLU A 46 12.23 3.25 17.71
N LEU A 47 11.19 3.61 16.95
CA LEU A 47 10.55 2.72 15.99
C LEU A 47 11.55 2.17 14.97
N GLY A 48 12.36 3.06 14.39
CA GLY A 48 13.40 2.67 13.43
C GLY A 48 14.47 1.79 14.08
N ARG A 49 14.95 2.14 15.26
CA ARG A 49 15.97 1.37 15.98
C ARG A 49 15.48 -0.03 16.32
N GLN A 50 14.26 -0.15 16.86
CA GLN A 50 13.61 -1.44 17.15
C GLN A 50 13.48 -2.29 15.89
N HIS A 51 12.96 -1.72 14.78
CA HIS A 51 12.88 -2.41 13.50
C HIS A 51 14.24 -2.96 13.05
N GLY A 52 15.28 -2.12 13.15
CA GLY A 52 16.64 -2.50 12.77
C GLY A 52 17.26 -3.56 13.68
N GLU A 53 17.04 -3.49 14.99
CA GLU A 53 17.55 -4.46 15.96
C GLU A 53 16.85 -5.81 15.84
N LEU A 54 15.51 -5.81 15.78
CA LEU A 54 14.69 -7.03 15.72
C LEU A 54 14.88 -7.81 14.40
N LEU A 55 15.10 -7.11 13.28
CA LEU A 55 15.25 -7.71 11.97
C LEU A 55 16.61 -7.47 11.33
N ARG A 56 17.66 -7.27 12.13
CA ARG A 56 19.01 -6.86 11.67
C ARG A 56 19.51 -7.62 10.44
N GLU A 57 19.59 -8.93 10.52
CA GLU A 57 20.09 -9.75 9.43
C GLU A 57 19.16 -9.69 8.21
N THR A 58 17.85 -9.74 8.43
CA THR A 58 16.85 -9.67 7.37
C THR A 58 16.91 -8.34 6.63
N VAL A 59 17.05 -7.21 7.36
CA VAL A 59 17.22 -5.87 6.78
C VAL A 59 18.49 -5.80 5.93
N GLN A 60 19.62 -6.27 6.45
CA GLN A 60 20.88 -6.30 5.72
C GLN A 60 20.81 -7.14 4.44
N HIS A 61 20.15 -8.29 4.51
CA HIS A 61 19.97 -9.17 3.35
C HIS A 61 19.01 -8.56 2.33
N SER A 62 17.88 -8.02 2.77
CA SER A 62 16.89 -7.35 1.94
C SER A 62 17.54 -6.23 1.12
N LEU A 63 18.25 -5.31 1.76
CA LEU A 63 18.87 -4.19 1.06
C LEU A 63 19.93 -4.65 0.06
N ARG A 64 20.82 -5.56 0.45
CA ARG A 64 21.83 -6.11 -0.48
C ARG A 64 21.20 -6.76 -1.69
N HIS A 65 20.14 -7.55 -1.48
CA HIS A 65 19.45 -8.27 -2.55
C HIS A 65 18.72 -7.31 -3.49
N ILE A 66 17.85 -6.47 -2.95
CA ILE A 66 17.01 -5.58 -3.75
C ILE A 66 17.84 -4.53 -4.49
N LEU A 67 18.73 -3.83 -3.79
CA LEU A 67 19.61 -2.86 -4.44
C LEU A 67 20.57 -3.53 -5.42
N GLY A 68 21.04 -4.74 -5.10
CA GLY A 68 21.84 -5.56 -6.01
C GLY A 68 21.10 -5.93 -7.28
N HIS A 69 19.79 -6.24 -7.20
CA HIS A 69 18.95 -6.47 -8.38
C HIS A 69 18.89 -5.22 -9.27
N PHE A 70 18.61 -4.05 -8.71
CA PHE A 70 18.58 -2.79 -9.47
C PHE A 70 19.93 -2.41 -10.06
N ARG A 71 21.02 -2.56 -9.30
CA ARG A 71 22.39 -2.27 -9.75
C ARG A 71 22.82 -3.12 -10.95
N ARG A 72 22.21 -4.27 -11.18
CA ARG A 72 22.45 -5.13 -12.36
C ARG A 72 21.52 -4.82 -13.53
N TYR A 73 20.55 -3.94 -13.37
CA TYR A 73 19.51 -3.69 -14.38
C TYR A 73 20.07 -3.22 -15.74
N LEU A 74 21.05 -2.34 -15.76
CA LEU A 74 21.65 -1.81 -17.00
C LEU A 74 22.59 -2.79 -17.70
N LYS A 75 22.92 -3.93 -17.09
CA LYS A 75 23.81 -4.98 -17.62
C LYS A 75 25.20 -4.45 -18.09
N ILE A 76 25.65 -3.29 -17.61
CA ILE A 76 26.96 -2.72 -17.91
C ILE A 76 27.83 -2.85 -16.65
N PRO A 77 28.81 -3.79 -16.64
CA PRO A 77 29.68 -3.98 -15.48
C PRO A 77 30.35 -2.66 -15.07
N LEU A 78 30.55 -2.45 -13.77
CA LEU A 78 31.16 -1.27 -13.14
C LEU A 78 30.34 0.04 -13.28
N LEU A 79 29.75 0.34 -14.45
CA LEU A 79 28.98 1.57 -14.68
C LEU A 79 27.54 1.45 -14.15
N SER A 80 26.94 0.25 -14.23
CA SER A 80 25.55 0.05 -13.79
C SER A 80 25.33 0.39 -12.31
N PRO A 81 26.16 -0.08 -11.35
CA PRO A 81 25.98 0.29 -9.94
C PRO A 81 26.11 1.80 -9.70
N LEU A 82 27.06 2.47 -10.35
CA LEU A 82 27.26 3.91 -10.20
C LEU A 82 26.09 4.72 -10.75
N ALA A 83 25.63 4.37 -11.95
CA ALA A 83 24.50 5.04 -12.60
C ALA A 83 23.18 4.83 -11.82
N VAL A 84 22.92 3.60 -11.33
CA VAL A 84 21.73 3.31 -10.54
C VAL A 84 21.77 4.01 -9.19
N ASN A 85 22.90 4.00 -8.49
CA ASN A 85 23.03 4.74 -7.23
C ASN A 85 22.82 6.24 -7.45
N TRP A 86 23.46 6.85 -8.46
CA TRP A 86 23.28 8.25 -8.78
C TRP A 86 21.80 8.57 -9.09
N TRP A 87 21.13 7.72 -9.83
CA TRP A 87 19.70 7.90 -10.17
C TRP A 87 18.81 7.82 -8.94
N LEU A 88 19.04 6.85 -8.04
CA LEU A 88 18.28 6.70 -6.79
C LEU A 88 18.58 7.87 -5.82
N ASP A 89 19.86 8.26 -5.68
CA ASP A 89 20.27 9.39 -4.83
C ASP A 89 19.63 10.70 -5.31
N ARG A 90 19.59 10.92 -6.64
CA ARG A 90 18.92 12.08 -7.23
C ARG A 90 17.41 12.04 -7.01
N SER A 91 16.79 10.87 -7.13
CA SER A 91 15.35 10.69 -6.84
C SER A 91 15.03 10.99 -5.39
N TRP A 92 15.83 10.47 -4.47
CA TRP A 92 15.71 10.77 -3.04
C TRP A 92 15.88 12.26 -2.75
N ALA A 93 16.93 12.88 -3.25
CA ALA A 93 17.24 14.28 -3.00
C ALA A 93 16.12 15.24 -3.46
N GLN A 94 15.34 14.87 -4.47
CA GLN A 94 14.19 15.66 -4.92
C GLN A 94 13.01 15.59 -3.94
N GLY A 95 12.75 14.44 -3.35
CA GLY A 95 11.67 14.22 -2.39
C GLY A 95 12.02 14.55 -0.94
N ALA A 96 13.30 14.41 -0.56
CA ALA A 96 13.75 14.55 0.83
C ALA A 96 13.30 15.83 1.56
N PRO A 97 13.28 17.02 0.93
CA PRO A 97 12.79 18.25 1.57
C PRO A 97 11.31 18.23 1.94
N PHE A 98 10.53 17.29 1.39
CA PHE A 98 9.09 17.16 1.62
C PHE A 98 8.74 16.01 2.59
N ILE A 99 9.72 15.16 2.90
CA ILE A 99 9.51 14.04 3.84
C ILE A 99 9.41 14.59 5.26
N PRO A 100 8.36 14.23 6.03
CA PRO A 100 8.27 14.59 7.44
C PRO A 100 9.53 14.22 8.21
N GLN A 101 9.97 15.11 9.11
CA GLN A 101 11.18 14.91 9.92
C GLN A 101 11.13 13.61 10.72
N ASP A 102 9.96 13.24 11.22
CA ASP A 102 9.73 11.99 11.95
C ASP A 102 10.20 10.75 11.15
N TYR A 103 9.93 10.69 9.85
CA TYR A 103 10.35 9.56 9.03
C TYR A 103 11.85 9.56 8.72
N LEU A 104 12.47 10.74 8.67
CA LEU A 104 13.92 10.85 8.56
C LEU A 104 14.60 10.38 9.87
N GLU A 105 14.04 10.71 11.04
CA GLU A 105 14.50 10.21 12.33
C GLU A 105 14.34 8.69 12.45
N GLU A 106 13.22 8.14 11.97
CA GLU A 106 13.00 6.70 11.95
C GLU A 106 14.00 5.98 11.05
N LEU A 107 14.31 6.54 9.87
CA LEU A 107 15.36 5.99 9.01
C LEU A 107 16.75 6.03 9.65
N ARG A 108 17.06 7.05 10.46
CA ARG A 108 18.31 7.09 11.26
C ARG A 108 18.30 5.96 12.29
N GLY A 109 17.21 5.83 13.06
CA GLY A 109 17.06 4.74 14.01
C GLY A 109 17.21 3.37 13.34
N LEU A 110 16.60 3.17 12.18
CA LEU A 110 16.72 1.93 11.40
C LEU A 110 18.16 1.68 10.94
N SER A 111 18.88 2.72 10.53
CA SER A 111 20.30 2.64 10.18
C SER A 111 21.13 2.17 11.39
N ASP A 112 20.96 2.81 12.52
CA ASP A 112 21.69 2.50 13.76
C ASP A 112 21.35 1.10 14.28
N GLY A 113 20.07 0.73 14.30
CA GLY A 113 19.58 -0.58 14.73
C GLY A 113 20.05 -1.72 13.84
N SER A 114 19.99 -1.55 12.52
CA SER A 114 20.36 -2.61 11.55
C SER A 114 21.85 -2.65 11.21
N GLY A 115 22.58 -1.52 11.39
CA GLY A 115 23.96 -1.36 10.92
C GLY A 115 24.06 -1.12 9.40
N VAL A 116 22.94 -0.89 8.71
CA VAL A 116 22.93 -0.56 7.28
C VAL A 116 23.19 0.93 7.09
N PRO A 117 24.08 1.35 6.15
CA PRO A 117 24.31 2.76 5.89
C PRO A 117 23.01 3.48 5.50
N LEU A 118 22.78 4.65 6.10
CA LEU A 118 21.57 5.46 5.88
C LEU A 118 21.29 5.76 4.39
N ALA A 119 22.34 5.97 3.59
CA ALA A 119 22.23 6.18 2.15
C ALA A 119 21.62 4.97 1.40
N GLU A 120 21.87 3.74 1.85
CA GLU A 120 21.28 2.54 1.24
C GLU A 120 19.77 2.47 1.58
N LEU A 121 19.37 2.87 2.79
CA LEU A 121 17.96 2.99 3.17
C LEU A 121 17.25 4.06 2.33
N TRP A 122 17.86 5.20 2.11
CA TRP A 122 17.32 6.25 1.24
C TRP A 122 17.08 5.74 -0.18
N ARG A 123 18.06 5.00 -0.74
CA ARG A 123 17.94 4.38 -2.08
C ARG A 123 16.79 3.38 -2.16
N LEU A 124 16.62 2.55 -1.13
CA LEU A 124 15.49 1.62 -1.08
C LEU A 124 14.15 2.37 -1.12
N HIS A 125 14.01 3.46 -0.35
CA HIS A 125 12.77 4.23 -0.28
C HIS A 125 12.49 5.10 -1.52
N ALA A 126 13.48 5.31 -2.39
CA ALA A 126 13.29 5.97 -3.68
C ALA A 126 12.71 5.05 -4.77
N ILE A 127 12.74 3.71 -4.57
CA ILE A 127 12.29 2.73 -5.57
C ILE A 127 10.78 2.78 -5.82
N PRO A 128 9.89 2.82 -4.81
CA PRO A 128 8.44 2.77 -5.02
C PRO A 128 7.88 3.89 -5.89
N GLU A 129 8.57 5.02 -6.00
CA GLU A 129 8.17 6.14 -6.88
C GLU A 129 8.30 5.83 -8.38
N ARG A 130 8.83 4.67 -8.75
CA ARG A 130 9.26 4.40 -10.12
C ARG A 130 8.63 3.18 -10.77
N THR A 131 8.21 2.19 -10.00
CA THR A 131 7.85 0.90 -10.59
C THR A 131 6.81 0.15 -9.77
N TYR A 132 5.54 0.18 -10.18
CA TYR A 132 4.51 -0.69 -9.60
C TYR A 132 3.28 -0.75 -10.52
N ALA A 133 2.60 -1.88 -10.47
CA ALA A 133 1.28 -2.09 -10.99
C ALA A 133 0.47 -2.77 -9.88
N CYS A 134 -0.83 -2.60 -9.85
CA CYS A 134 -1.65 -3.08 -8.75
C CYS A 134 -3.11 -3.25 -9.19
N SER A 135 -3.93 -3.82 -8.28
CA SER A 135 -5.38 -3.73 -8.34
C SER A 135 -5.95 -3.55 -6.94
N ASN A 136 -7.06 -2.85 -6.82
CA ASN A 136 -7.59 -2.40 -5.55
C ASN A 136 -9.12 -2.31 -5.63
N MET A 137 -9.83 -2.79 -4.60
CA MET A 137 -11.28 -2.71 -4.50
C MET A 137 -11.72 -2.57 -3.06
N ALA A 138 -12.81 -1.87 -2.82
CA ALA A 138 -13.55 -1.94 -1.57
C ALA A 138 -15.04 -2.20 -1.87
N VAL A 139 -15.69 -3.03 -1.04
CA VAL A 139 -17.09 -3.41 -1.12
C VAL A 139 -17.71 -3.37 0.27
N TRP A 140 -18.98 -2.95 0.37
CA TRP A 140 -19.69 -2.86 1.65
C TRP A 140 -21.20 -2.93 1.48
N GLY A 141 -21.95 -2.76 2.57
CA GLY A 141 -23.38 -2.61 2.54
C GLY A 141 -24.08 -3.73 1.80
N ARG A 142 -24.78 -3.41 0.72
CA ARG A 142 -25.56 -4.37 -0.08
C ARG A 142 -24.69 -5.33 -0.90
N ALA A 143 -23.42 -5.00 -1.14
CA ALA A 143 -22.52 -5.85 -1.90
C ALA A 143 -21.97 -7.01 -1.08
N THR A 144 -21.92 -6.89 0.25
CA THR A 144 -21.34 -7.89 1.16
C THR A 144 -22.41 -8.72 1.86
N ALA A 145 -22.05 -9.94 2.29
CA ALA A 145 -22.98 -10.88 2.90
C ALA A 145 -23.50 -10.44 4.30
N ASP A 146 -22.73 -9.63 5.01
CA ASP A 146 -23.00 -9.17 6.36
C ASP A 146 -23.04 -7.63 6.52
N GLY A 147 -22.97 -6.91 5.41
CA GLY A 147 -22.95 -5.45 5.36
C GLY A 147 -21.63 -4.80 5.73
N ARG A 148 -20.63 -5.57 6.20
CA ARG A 148 -19.31 -5.02 6.58
C ARG A 148 -18.52 -4.56 5.39
N LEU A 149 -17.62 -3.62 5.63
CA LEU A 149 -16.68 -3.18 4.61
C LEU A 149 -15.51 -4.15 4.50
N ILE A 150 -15.23 -4.55 3.27
CA ILE A 150 -14.09 -5.38 2.88
C ILE A 150 -13.28 -4.62 1.82
N HIS A 151 -11.98 -4.44 2.08
CA HIS A 151 -11.06 -3.77 1.19
C HIS A 151 -9.96 -4.74 0.79
N ALA A 152 -9.79 -5.03 -0.51
CA ALA A 152 -8.82 -5.98 -1.02
C ALA A 152 -7.86 -5.32 -2.01
N ARG A 153 -6.59 -5.65 -1.91
CA ARG A 153 -5.53 -5.10 -2.76
C ARG A 153 -4.52 -6.15 -3.18
N ASN A 154 -4.15 -6.14 -4.46
CA ASN A 154 -2.97 -6.81 -5.00
C ASN A 154 -1.85 -5.80 -5.27
N LEU A 155 -0.65 -6.07 -4.77
CA LEU A 155 0.56 -5.38 -5.15
C LEU A 155 1.31 -6.24 -6.17
N ASP A 156 1.53 -5.66 -7.34
CA ASP A 156 2.20 -6.35 -8.44
C ASP A 156 3.57 -5.69 -8.68
N TRP A 157 4.61 -6.49 -8.55
CA TRP A 157 5.99 -6.09 -8.79
C TRP A 157 6.79 -7.32 -9.24
N SER A 158 8.05 -7.13 -9.62
CA SER A 158 8.86 -8.26 -10.10
C SER A 158 9.15 -9.27 -9.00
N ILE A 159 8.50 -10.44 -9.03
CA ILE A 159 8.84 -11.58 -8.13
C ILE A 159 10.32 -11.95 -8.25
N ARG A 160 10.92 -11.76 -9.44
CA ARG A 160 12.36 -12.03 -9.66
C ARG A 160 13.28 -11.11 -8.87
N ALA A 161 12.77 -9.98 -8.37
CA ALA A 161 13.51 -9.10 -7.48
C ALA A 161 13.69 -9.67 -6.07
N GLY A 162 12.88 -10.68 -5.69
CA GLY A 162 13.02 -11.41 -4.44
C GLY A 162 12.58 -10.67 -3.18
N ILE A 163 11.80 -9.58 -3.31
CA ILE A 163 11.36 -8.79 -2.16
C ILE A 163 10.44 -9.59 -1.22
N GLN A 164 9.68 -10.53 -1.77
CA GLN A 164 8.76 -11.39 -1.03
C GLN A 164 9.42 -12.20 0.08
N ASP A 165 10.71 -12.51 -0.08
CA ASP A 165 11.48 -13.30 0.91
C ASP A 165 11.78 -12.50 2.20
N TYR A 166 11.49 -11.19 2.19
CA TYR A 166 11.71 -10.25 3.31
C TYR A 166 10.41 -9.65 3.82
N ALA A 167 9.26 -10.24 3.45
CA ALA A 167 7.95 -9.75 3.85
C ALA A 167 7.75 -9.87 5.36
N ALA A 168 7.08 -8.86 5.94
CA ALA A 168 6.66 -8.83 7.33
C ALA A 168 5.38 -8.00 7.50
N VAL A 169 4.63 -8.27 8.55
CA VAL A 169 3.53 -7.41 9.01
C VAL A 169 4.08 -6.55 10.15
N PHE A 170 3.84 -5.24 10.07
CA PHE A 170 4.25 -4.29 11.09
C PHE A 170 3.04 -3.77 11.85
N VAL A 171 3.03 -3.98 13.17
CA VAL A 171 2.09 -3.37 14.11
C VAL A 171 2.82 -2.21 14.77
N VAL A 172 2.47 -0.98 14.40
CA VAL A 172 3.21 0.22 14.76
C VAL A 172 2.35 1.12 15.65
N ARG A 173 2.89 1.52 16.80
CA ARG A 173 2.26 2.47 17.75
C ARG A 173 3.16 3.70 17.88
N PRO A 174 3.07 4.66 16.95
CA PRO A 174 3.88 5.86 16.99
C PRO A 174 3.37 6.79 18.09
N LYS A 175 4.26 7.34 18.88
CA LYS A 175 3.92 8.24 19.99
C LYS A 175 3.14 9.46 19.50
N GLY A 176 1.94 9.65 20.05
CA GLY A 176 1.09 10.81 19.75
C GLY A 176 0.36 10.78 18.42
N LYS A 177 0.31 9.63 17.76
CA LYS A 177 -0.39 9.40 16.47
C LYS A 177 -1.25 8.14 16.55
N HIS A 178 -2.03 7.89 15.52
CA HIS A 178 -2.79 6.64 15.43
C HIS A 178 -1.88 5.43 15.23
N GLY A 179 -2.15 4.36 15.97
CA GLY A 179 -1.58 3.04 15.72
C GLY A 179 -2.08 2.47 14.39
N PHE A 180 -1.23 1.72 13.70
CA PHE A 180 -1.60 1.09 12.44
C PHE A 180 -0.94 -0.27 12.24
N VAL A 181 -1.51 -1.06 11.35
CA VAL A 181 -0.94 -2.31 10.84
C VAL A 181 -0.66 -2.16 9.36
N SER A 182 0.52 -2.57 8.91
CA SER A 182 0.88 -2.55 7.50
C SER A 182 1.53 -3.86 7.07
N ALA A 183 1.21 -4.31 5.86
CA ALA A 183 1.94 -5.37 5.19
C ALA A 183 3.11 -4.73 4.42
N GLY A 184 4.33 -5.09 4.79
CA GLY A 184 5.55 -4.44 4.31
C GLY A 184 6.74 -5.40 4.21
N TRP A 185 7.92 -4.86 4.28
CA TRP A 185 9.19 -5.61 4.14
C TRP A 185 10.25 -5.09 5.11
N ALA A 186 11.11 -5.99 5.55
CA ALA A 186 12.23 -5.65 6.39
C ALA A 186 13.13 -4.58 5.74
N GLY A 187 13.35 -3.48 6.45
CA GLY A 187 14.12 -2.33 6.00
C GLY A 187 13.29 -1.22 5.32
N PHE A 188 11.97 -1.40 5.19
CA PHE A 188 11.07 -0.40 4.57
C PHE A 188 10.12 0.19 5.60
N VAL A 189 10.16 1.51 5.81
CA VAL A 189 9.32 2.23 6.79
C VAL A 189 8.11 2.93 6.17
N GLY A 190 8.02 3.00 4.85
CA GLY A 190 6.84 3.48 4.14
C GLY A 190 5.69 2.47 4.20
N VAL A 191 4.50 2.88 3.78
CA VAL A 191 3.32 2.02 3.69
C VAL A 191 2.87 1.93 2.23
N LEU A 192 2.52 0.72 1.78
CA LEU A 192 1.90 0.45 0.48
C LEU A 192 0.51 -0.19 0.63
N SER A 193 0.24 -0.84 1.77
CA SER A 193 -1.06 -1.37 2.20
C SER A 193 -1.13 -1.34 3.71
N GLY A 194 -2.16 -0.75 4.29
CA GLY A 194 -2.28 -0.69 5.74
C GLY A 194 -3.67 -0.27 6.20
N ILE A 195 -3.90 -0.47 7.50
CA ILE A 195 -5.12 -0.09 8.21
C ILE A 195 -4.74 0.50 9.58
N ASN A 196 -5.39 1.57 10.00
CA ASN A 196 -5.15 2.15 11.31
C ASN A 196 -6.18 1.69 12.36
N GLU A 197 -5.94 2.05 13.62
CA GLU A 197 -6.81 1.72 14.76
C GLU A 197 -8.22 2.34 14.68
N ARG A 198 -8.43 3.29 13.76
CA ARG A 198 -9.73 3.90 13.48
C ARG A 198 -10.52 3.16 12.40
N GLY A 199 -10.02 2.00 11.92
CA GLY A 199 -10.66 1.23 10.86
C GLY A 199 -10.47 1.82 9.46
N LEU A 200 -9.60 2.82 9.32
CA LEU A 200 -9.27 3.43 8.03
C LEU A 200 -8.18 2.64 7.32
N SER A 201 -8.49 2.05 6.18
CA SER A 201 -7.55 1.31 5.34
C SER A 201 -7.23 2.04 4.04
N ILE A 202 -6.00 1.88 3.56
CA ILE A 202 -5.52 2.48 2.31
C ILE A 202 -4.68 1.50 1.52
N GLY A 203 -4.90 1.49 0.20
CA GLY A 203 -4.08 0.81 -0.78
C GLY A 203 -3.85 1.71 -1.99
N GLN A 204 -2.72 1.54 -2.66
CA GLN A 204 -2.36 2.32 -3.85
C GLN A 204 -2.31 1.45 -5.10
N VAL A 205 -2.44 2.10 -6.27
CA VAL A 205 -2.23 1.55 -7.61
C VAL A 205 -1.43 2.56 -8.41
N GLY A 206 -0.35 2.15 -9.05
CA GLY A 206 0.42 3.03 -9.92
C GLY A 206 -0.39 3.50 -11.12
N ALA A 207 -0.33 4.79 -11.39
CA ALA A 207 -1.01 5.42 -12.53
C ALA A 207 -0.06 6.46 -13.15
N GLU A 208 1.03 5.98 -13.76
CA GLU A 208 2.10 6.86 -14.29
C GLU A 208 1.53 7.95 -15.19
N THR A 209 1.94 9.20 -14.94
CA THR A 209 1.50 10.38 -15.67
C THR A 209 2.68 11.26 -16.10
N VAL A 210 2.48 12.01 -17.19
CA VAL A 210 3.53 12.86 -17.78
C VAL A 210 3.99 14.01 -16.85
N ASP A 211 3.18 14.39 -15.88
CA ASP A 211 3.44 15.49 -14.93
C ASP A 211 4.08 15.06 -13.61
N ALA A 212 4.67 13.86 -13.55
CA ALA A 212 5.47 13.42 -12.40
C ALA A 212 6.61 14.41 -12.10
N SER A 213 6.71 14.87 -10.86
CA SER A 213 7.69 15.91 -10.48
C SER A 213 8.79 15.42 -9.55
N TYR A 214 8.56 14.37 -8.79
CA TYR A 214 9.42 13.87 -7.70
C TYR A 214 9.74 14.92 -6.61
N ARG A 215 9.14 16.11 -6.69
CA ARG A 215 9.29 17.22 -5.73
C ARG A 215 8.02 17.31 -4.89
N GLY A 216 7.90 16.38 -3.97
CA GLY A 216 6.75 16.23 -3.10
C GLY A 216 6.98 15.12 -2.08
N VAL A 217 5.98 14.85 -1.25
CA VAL A 217 6.01 13.74 -0.30
C VAL A 217 5.94 12.44 -1.09
N PRO A 218 6.96 11.57 -1.01
CA PRO A 218 6.92 10.28 -1.68
C PRO A 218 5.69 9.47 -1.25
N MET A 219 5.05 8.80 -2.22
CA MET A 219 3.75 8.14 -2.06
C MET A 219 3.67 7.23 -0.83
N ALA A 220 4.71 6.40 -0.59
CA ALA A 220 4.71 5.47 0.55
C ALA A 220 4.73 6.19 1.91
N PHE A 221 5.40 7.33 2.02
CA PHE A 221 5.36 8.18 3.21
C PHE A 221 4.04 8.95 3.33
N LEU A 222 3.45 9.35 2.21
CA LEU A 222 2.14 9.99 2.22
C LEU A 222 1.04 9.03 2.70
N MET A 223 1.04 7.79 2.25
CA MET A 223 0.12 6.75 2.74
C MET A 223 0.30 6.49 4.23
N ARG A 224 1.54 6.39 4.70
CA ARG A 224 1.83 6.27 6.12
C ARG A 224 1.32 7.48 6.90
N LYS A 225 1.53 8.70 6.41
CA LYS A 225 1.00 9.93 7.01
C LYS A 225 -0.51 9.90 7.15
N VAL A 226 -1.22 9.34 6.18
CA VAL A 226 -2.67 9.12 6.26
C VAL A 226 -3.02 8.20 7.42
N LEU A 227 -2.39 7.03 7.52
CA LEU A 227 -2.69 6.08 8.60
C LEU A 227 -2.40 6.64 10.00
N GLU A 228 -1.32 7.42 10.14
CA GLU A 228 -0.92 8.01 11.42
C GLU A 228 -1.79 9.20 11.85
N ASN A 229 -2.44 9.93 10.92
CA ASN A 229 -3.04 11.22 11.24
C ASN A 229 -4.52 11.36 10.85
N ALA A 230 -5.07 10.49 9.99
CA ALA A 230 -6.48 10.54 9.61
C ALA A 230 -7.32 9.68 10.57
N ALA A 231 -8.36 10.30 11.14
CA ALA A 231 -9.33 9.62 11.98
C ALA A 231 -10.50 9.04 11.18
N ASP A 232 -10.73 9.56 9.97
CA ASP A 232 -11.85 9.24 9.09
C ASP A 232 -11.50 9.39 7.60
N LEU A 233 -12.43 9.03 6.74
CA LEU A 233 -12.27 9.06 5.29
C LEU A 233 -12.00 10.48 4.75
N ASP A 234 -12.73 11.48 5.24
CA ASP A 234 -12.63 12.85 4.73
C ASP A 234 -11.27 13.46 5.09
N GLY A 235 -10.76 13.19 6.31
CA GLY A 235 -9.42 13.55 6.75
C GLY A 235 -8.33 12.89 5.90
N ALA A 236 -8.51 11.61 5.55
CA ALA A 236 -7.58 10.87 4.69
C ALA A 236 -7.51 11.47 3.27
N VAL A 237 -8.66 11.75 2.67
CA VAL A 237 -8.77 12.40 1.35
C VAL A 237 -8.14 13.79 1.39
N GLY A 238 -8.40 14.58 2.43
CA GLY A 238 -7.83 15.90 2.63
C GLY A 238 -6.30 15.85 2.68
N LEU A 239 -5.73 14.96 3.49
CA LEU A 239 -4.28 14.79 3.61
C LEU A 239 -3.59 14.47 2.28
N ILE A 240 -4.20 13.63 1.43
CA ILE A 240 -3.64 13.31 0.11
C ILE A 240 -3.83 14.47 -0.86
N ARG A 241 -5.02 15.08 -0.90
CA ARG A 241 -5.34 16.17 -1.82
C ARG A 241 -4.43 17.38 -1.62
N ASP A 242 -4.18 17.75 -0.38
CA ASP A 242 -3.50 18.99 -0.01
C ASP A 242 -1.97 18.81 0.07
N ALA A 243 -1.46 17.57 0.01
CA ALA A 243 -0.03 17.29 -0.03
C ALA A 243 0.59 17.68 -1.38
N PRO A 244 1.84 18.15 -1.40
CA PRO A 244 2.65 18.17 -2.62
C PRO A 244 2.96 16.72 -3.02
N ARG A 245 2.25 16.21 -4.02
CA ARG A 245 2.40 14.84 -4.52
C ARG A 245 3.52 14.75 -5.57
N THR A 246 3.99 13.53 -5.81
CA THR A 246 5.13 13.26 -6.69
C THR A 246 4.73 12.67 -8.04
N VAL A 247 4.04 11.55 -8.03
CA VAL A 247 3.73 10.73 -9.21
C VAL A 247 2.22 10.50 -9.35
N GLY A 248 1.81 9.96 -10.47
CA GLY A 248 0.43 9.51 -10.68
C GLY A 248 0.12 8.26 -9.87
N VAL A 249 -0.92 8.32 -9.04
CA VAL A 249 -1.35 7.21 -8.17
C VAL A 249 -2.88 7.19 -8.06
N ASN A 250 -3.45 6.01 -8.19
CA ASN A 250 -4.84 5.77 -7.82
C ASN A 250 -4.87 5.12 -6.43
N TYR A 251 -5.68 5.63 -5.53
CA TYR A 251 -5.90 5.06 -4.20
C TYR A 251 -7.31 4.48 -4.09
N VAL A 252 -7.47 3.44 -3.29
CA VAL A 252 -8.74 3.13 -2.62
C VAL A 252 -8.52 3.38 -1.14
N ILE A 253 -9.39 4.17 -0.54
CA ILE A 253 -9.38 4.54 0.87
C ILE A 253 -10.73 4.13 1.42
N ALA A 254 -10.73 3.38 2.51
CA ALA A 254 -11.95 2.80 3.04
C ALA A 254 -12.02 2.97 4.55
N ASP A 255 -13.17 3.42 5.04
CA ASP A 255 -13.50 3.61 6.45
C ASP A 255 -14.52 2.54 6.87
N ALA A 256 -14.02 1.53 7.58
CA ALA A 256 -14.82 0.39 8.00
C ALA A 256 -15.89 0.75 9.03
N LEU A 257 -15.67 1.79 9.84
CA LEU A 257 -16.62 2.22 10.87
C LEU A 257 -17.74 3.08 10.26
N ALA A 258 -17.42 3.90 9.27
CA ALA A 258 -18.40 4.72 8.54
C ALA A 258 -19.10 3.92 7.41
N LEU A 259 -18.64 2.71 7.06
CA LEU A 259 -19.10 1.91 5.91
C LEU A 259 -19.06 2.75 4.62
N ARG A 260 -17.95 3.43 4.39
CA ARG A 260 -17.70 4.27 3.21
C ARG A 260 -16.31 3.99 2.64
N ALA A 261 -16.22 4.05 1.33
CA ALA A 261 -14.93 4.05 0.65
C ALA A 261 -14.98 4.96 -0.56
N VAL A 262 -13.82 5.48 -0.95
CA VAL A 262 -13.64 6.25 -2.17
C VAL A 262 -12.50 5.69 -2.99
N ALA A 263 -12.60 5.88 -4.30
CA ALA A 263 -11.46 5.83 -5.18
C ALA A 263 -10.93 7.25 -5.40
N MET A 264 -9.62 7.45 -5.25
CA MET A 264 -9.00 8.75 -5.47
C MET A 264 -7.90 8.61 -6.50
N GLU A 265 -8.03 9.33 -7.60
CA GLU A 265 -7.05 9.38 -8.67
C GLU A 265 -6.23 10.66 -8.54
N THR A 266 -4.91 10.53 -8.61
CA THR A 266 -4.01 11.68 -8.44
C THR A 266 -2.89 11.70 -9.47
N THR A 267 -2.42 12.92 -9.73
CA THR A 267 -1.11 13.18 -10.33
C THR A 267 -0.30 14.07 -9.37
N ALA A 268 0.88 14.51 -9.76
CA ALA A 268 1.58 15.54 -9.00
C ALA A 268 0.75 16.83 -8.81
N ARG A 269 -0.21 17.11 -9.70
CA ARG A 269 -0.97 18.37 -9.73
C ARG A 269 -2.47 18.22 -9.61
N LEU A 270 -3.05 17.14 -10.11
CA LEU A 270 -4.49 16.90 -10.11
C LEU A 270 -4.89 15.91 -9.04
N ALA A 271 -6.15 15.98 -8.61
CA ALA A 271 -6.78 15.00 -7.76
C ALA A 271 -8.27 14.93 -8.09
N ALA A 272 -8.80 13.73 -8.26
CA ALA A 272 -10.21 13.45 -8.46
C ALA A 272 -10.65 12.36 -7.48
N VAL A 273 -11.81 12.55 -6.86
CA VAL A 273 -12.41 11.63 -5.89
C VAL A 273 -13.70 11.08 -6.46
N PHE A 274 -13.91 9.78 -6.31
CA PHE A 274 -15.07 9.05 -6.79
C PHE A 274 -15.67 8.24 -5.64
N GLU A 275 -16.95 8.47 -5.37
CA GLU A 275 -17.76 7.65 -4.48
C GLU A 275 -18.21 6.35 -5.20
N ALA A 276 -18.85 5.45 -4.47
CA ALA A 276 -19.54 4.33 -5.12
C ALA A 276 -20.67 4.85 -6.02
N ASP A 277 -20.80 4.22 -7.21
CA ASP A 277 -21.80 4.59 -8.20
C ASP A 277 -21.77 6.10 -8.59
N ASP A 278 -20.57 6.68 -8.62
CA ASP A 278 -20.39 8.12 -8.88
C ASP A 278 -20.93 8.52 -10.27
N PRO A 279 -21.80 9.54 -10.36
CA PRO A 279 -22.32 10.01 -11.65
C PRO A 279 -21.25 10.40 -12.66
N LYS A 280 -20.07 10.83 -12.21
CA LYS A 280 -18.93 11.14 -13.10
C LYS A 280 -18.42 9.91 -13.83
N GLU A 281 -18.46 8.75 -13.19
CA GLU A 281 -18.07 7.49 -13.84
C GLU A 281 -19.07 7.04 -14.91
N HIS A 282 -20.35 7.32 -14.73
CA HIS A 282 -21.37 6.99 -15.74
C HIS A 282 -21.18 7.72 -17.09
N ALA A 283 -20.50 8.87 -17.06
CA ALA A 283 -20.17 9.62 -18.28
C ALA A 283 -18.98 9.03 -19.06
N VAL A 284 -18.29 8.04 -18.52
CA VAL A 284 -17.09 7.46 -19.10
C VAL A 284 -17.38 6.06 -19.60
N ALA A 285 -17.30 5.84 -20.92
CA ALA A 285 -17.75 4.61 -21.58
C ALA A 285 -17.06 3.32 -21.08
N TYR A 286 -15.83 3.43 -20.57
CA TYR A 286 -15.08 2.28 -20.03
C TYR A 286 -15.18 2.14 -18.51
N ALA A 287 -15.80 3.06 -17.79
CA ALA A 287 -16.02 2.92 -16.35
C ALA A 287 -17.11 1.86 -16.05
N ARG A 288 -17.07 1.32 -14.85
CA ARG A 288 -18.04 0.35 -14.32
C ARG A 288 -18.37 0.73 -12.90
N PRO A 289 -19.13 1.84 -12.70
CA PRO A 289 -19.59 2.21 -11.37
C PRO A 289 -20.49 1.12 -10.79
N ILE A 290 -20.34 0.84 -9.51
CA ILE A 290 -21.09 -0.18 -8.79
C ILE A 290 -21.54 0.42 -7.46
N VAL A 291 -22.80 0.21 -7.11
CA VAL A 291 -23.35 0.62 -5.80
C VAL A 291 -22.63 -0.15 -4.68
N ASP A 292 -22.30 0.54 -3.59
CA ASP A 292 -21.61 -0.02 -2.45
C ASP A 292 -20.27 -0.71 -2.81
N ALA A 293 -19.61 -0.23 -3.86
CA ALA A 293 -18.29 -0.71 -4.27
C ALA A 293 -17.47 0.37 -5.01
N VAL A 294 -16.16 0.34 -4.85
CA VAL A 294 -15.20 1.09 -5.65
C VAL A 294 -14.09 0.17 -6.11
N VAL A 295 -13.63 0.36 -7.35
CA VAL A 295 -12.56 -0.44 -7.97
C VAL A 295 -11.57 0.49 -8.64
N ARG A 296 -10.26 0.21 -8.47
CA ARG A 296 -9.20 0.86 -9.26
C ARG A 296 -8.12 -0.14 -9.67
N ALA A 297 -7.61 0.10 -10.86
CA ALA A 297 -6.42 -0.51 -11.42
C ALA A 297 -5.52 0.61 -11.97
N ASP A 298 -4.55 0.26 -12.81
CA ASP A 298 -3.56 1.22 -13.33
C ASP A 298 -4.14 2.28 -14.30
N THR A 299 -5.44 2.20 -14.60
CA THR A 299 -6.13 3.11 -15.53
C THR A 299 -6.94 4.15 -14.77
N ALA A 300 -6.73 5.42 -15.07
CA ALA A 300 -7.53 6.50 -14.53
C ALA A 300 -8.91 6.59 -15.23
N ILE A 301 -9.93 6.98 -14.48
CA ILE A 301 -11.30 7.24 -14.94
C ILE A 301 -11.51 8.74 -15.20
N ASP A 302 -10.90 9.62 -14.39
CA ASP A 302 -10.94 11.05 -14.62
C ASP A 302 -10.32 11.40 -15.98
N PRO A 303 -11.05 12.10 -16.89
CA PRO A 303 -10.57 12.37 -18.25
C PRO A 303 -9.29 13.19 -18.30
N ALA A 304 -9.10 14.16 -17.37
CA ALA A 304 -7.92 15.01 -17.37
C ALA A 304 -6.67 14.25 -16.87
N ILE A 305 -6.85 13.36 -15.89
CA ILE A 305 -5.79 12.47 -15.40
C ILE A 305 -5.49 11.40 -16.43
N ARG A 306 -6.52 10.81 -17.05
CA ARG A 306 -6.36 9.83 -18.12
C ARG A 306 -5.58 10.37 -19.32
N GLN A 307 -5.82 11.61 -19.73
CA GLN A 307 -5.08 12.26 -20.79
C GLN A 307 -3.58 12.37 -20.46
N ARG A 308 -3.22 12.70 -19.19
CA ARG A 308 -1.83 12.75 -18.73
C ARG A 308 -1.18 11.36 -18.68
N GLN A 309 -1.97 10.36 -18.33
CA GLN A 309 -1.53 8.98 -18.35
C GLN A 309 -1.25 8.49 -19.79
N LEU A 310 -2.13 8.78 -20.74
CA LEU A 310 -1.93 8.45 -22.15
C LEU A 310 -0.71 9.17 -22.74
N ALA A 311 -0.49 10.41 -22.34
CA ALA A 311 0.69 11.17 -22.77
C ALA A 311 2.00 10.55 -22.25
N SER A 312 2.03 10.00 -21.04
CA SER A 312 3.21 9.29 -20.52
C SER A 312 3.49 7.99 -21.27
N GLN A 313 2.45 7.36 -21.82
CA GLN A 313 2.53 6.15 -22.63
C GLN A 313 2.86 6.42 -24.11
N GLY A 314 3.15 7.67 -24.49
CA GLY A 314 3.45 8.05 -25.86
C GLY A 314 2.24 8.22 -26.77
N ASN A 315 1.03 8.30 -26.21
CA ASN A 315 -0.22 8.47 -26.95
C ASN A 315 -0.98 9.75 -26.54
N PRO A 316 -0.43 10.96 -26.78
CA PRO A 316 -1.03 12.22 -26.34
C PRO A 316 -2.31 12.62 -27.10
N ARG A 317 -2.61 11.93 -28.23
CA ARG A 317 -3.75 12.26 -29.08
C ARG A 317 -4.97 11.39 -28.81
N ALA A 318 -4.83 10.30 -28.05
CA ALA A 318 -5.98 9.46 -27.71
C ALA A 318 -6.93 10.25 -26.80
N PRO A 319 -8.21 10.38 -27.11
CA PRO A 319 -9.19 10.91 -26.21
C PRO A 319 -9.21 10.11 -24.91
N GLY A 320 -9.27 10.81 -23.76
CA GLY A 320 -9.36 10.16 -22.45
C GLY A 320 -10.60 9.28 -22.25
N LEU A 321 -11.57 9.39 -23.17
CA LEU A 321 -12.84 8.65 -23.15
C LEU A 321 -12.82 7.34 -23.92
N GLU A 322 -11.72 7.01 -24.63
CA GLU A 322 -11.60 5.73 -25.32
C GLU A 322 -11.33 4.59 -24.32
N PRO A 323 -11.96 3.41 -24.52
CA PRO A 323 -11.66 2.25 -23.71
C PRO A 323 -10.17 1.93 -23.74
N PRO A 324 -9.51 1.79 -22.59
CA PRO A 324 -8.11 1.42 -22.55
C PRO A 324 -7.94 -0.04 -22.96
N GLY A 325 -6.88 -0.32 -23.71
CA GLY A 325 -6.46 -1.68 -24.03
C GLY A 325 -5.56 -2.27 -22.93
N GLY A 326 -5.36 -3.60 -22.99
CA GLY A 326 -4.39 -4.30 -22.20
C GLY A 326 -4.89 -4.92 -20.90
N SER A 327 -4.04 -5.73 -20.28
CA SER A 327 -4.39 -6.57 -19.14
C SER A 327 -4.74 -5.78 -17.86
N ALA A 328 -4.16 -4.59 -17.68
CA ALA A 328 -4.46 -3.74 -16.53
C ALA A 328 -5.93 -3.35 -16.48
N TYR A 329 -6.50 -2.93 -17.60
CA TYR A 329 -7.91 -2.61 -17.68
C TYR A 329 -8.78 -3.87 -17.73
N THR A 330 -8.52 -4.78 -18.68
CA THR A 330 -9.40 -5.93 -18.95
C THR A 330 -9.40 -6.93 -17.79
N VAL A 331 -8.23 -7.31 -17.30
CA VAL A 331 -8.13 -8.34 -16.26
C VAL A 331 -8.36 -7.76 -14.87
N ARG A 332 -7.73 -6.63 -14.57
CA ARG A 332 -7.77 -6.09 -13.21
C ARG A 332 -9.01 -5.25 -12.94
N TYR A 333 -9.26 -4.21 -13.73
CA TYR A 333 -10.40 -3.32 -13.47
C TYR A 333 -11.73 -3.99 -13.79
N LEU A 334 -11.95 -4.40 -15.05
CA LEU A 334 -13.19 -5.07 -15.46
C LEU A 334 -13.38 -6.39 -14.74
N GLY A 335 -12.32 -7.20 -14.66
CA GLY A 335 -12.41 -8.49 -14.00
C GLY A 335 -12.76 -8.44 -12.51
N GLN A 336 -12.36 -7.40 -11.77
CA GLN A 336 -12.84 -7.17 -10.40
C GLN A 336 -14.32 -6.76 -10.41
N GLY A 337 -14.70 -5.78 -11.23
CA GLY A 337 -16.07 -5.29 -11.31
C GLY A 337 -17.07 -6.39 -11.69
N GLU A 338 -16.75 -7.21 -12.68
CA GLU A 338 -17.58 -8.35 -13.13
C GLU A 338 -17.78 -9.37 -11.99
N ARG A 339 -16.74 -9.67 -11.21
CA ARG A 339 -16.83 -10.62 -10.10
C ARG A 339 -17.57 -10.06 -8.91
N ILE A 340 -17.43 -8.77 -8.63
CA ILE A 340 -18.24 -8.09 -7.61
C ILE A 340 -19.72 -8.19 -8.00
N LEU A 341 -20.08 -7.89 -9.23
CA LEU A 341 -21.47 -7.98 -9.72
C LEU A 341 -21.99 -9.42 -9.73
N ALA A 342 -21.18 -10.40 -10.13
CA ALA A 342 -21.57 -11.81 -10.14
C ALA A 342 -21.87 -12.38 -8.73
N HIS A 343 -21.28 -11.79 -7.69
CA HIS A 343 -21.42 -12.22 -6.31
C HIS A 343 -22.04 -11.14 -5.42
N TYR A 344 -22.71 -10.16 -6.01
CA TYR A 344 -23.30 -9.04 -5.29
C TYR A 344 -24.27 -9.51 -4.19
N GLY A 345 -24.10 -9.02 -2.98
CA GLY A 345 -24.86 -9.44 -1.80
C GLY A 345 -24.32 -10.69 -1.08
N ALA A 346 -23.32 -11.34 -1.62
CA ALA A 346 -22.74 -12.55 -1.04
C ALA A 346 -21.23 -12.45 -0.75
N ILE A 347 -20.62 -11.27 -0.93
CA ILE A 347 -19.17 -11.11 -0.79
C ILE A 347 -18.78 -11.20 0.69
N THR A 348 -17.94 -12.18 1.00
CA THR A 348 -17.26 -12.36 2.29
C THR A 348 -15.77 -12.02 2.14
N ALA A 349 -15.03 -11.90 3.24
CA ALA A 349 -13.58 -11.71 3.19
C ALA A 349 -12.88 -12.84 2.41
N GLN A 350 -13.33 -14.08 2.57
CA GLN A 350 -12.80 -15.21 1.80
C GLN A 350 -13.07 -15.07 0.30
N LEU A 351 -14.29 -14.66 -0.08
CA LEU A 351 -14.61 -14.44 -1.49
C LEU A 351 -13.83 -13.25 -2.07
N ALA A 352 -13.55 -12.22 -1.27
CA ALA A 352 -12.68 -11.13 -1.67
C ALA A 352 -11.24 -11.59 -1.96
N CYS A 353 -10.70 -12.55 -1.18
CA CYS A 353 -9.43 -13.22 -1.51
C CYS A 353 -9.50 -13.94 -2.87
N GLU A 354 -10.59 -14.65 -3.16
CA GLU A 354 -10.75 -15.34 -4.46
C GLU A 354 -10.92 -14.35 -5.62
N ILE A 355 -11.58 -13.22 -5.42
CA ILE A 355 -11.66 -12.14 -6.41
C ILE A 355 -10.26 -11.56 -6.67
N ALA A 356 -9.50 -11.26 -5.62
CA ALA A 356 -8.12 -10.79 -5.73
C ALA A 356 -7.23 -11.80 -6.48
N LYS A 357 -7.37 -13.09 -6.17
CA LYS A 357 -6.67 -14.19 -6.84
C LYS A 357 -6.99 -14.28 -8.33
N ALA A 358 -8.24 -14.12 -8.71
CA ALA A 358 -8.68 -14.24 -10.10
C ALA A 358 -8.11 -13.14 -11.00
N VAL A 359 -7.76 -11.97 -10.47
CA VAL A 359 -7.23 -10.83 -11.21
C VAL A 359 -5.73 -10.60 -11.02
N ALA A 360 -5.08 -11.38 -10.14
CA ALA A 360 -3.66 -11.26 -9.85
C ALA A 360 -2.80 -11.68 -11.05
N PRO A 361 -1.89 -10.83 -11.56
CA PRO A 361 -0.94 -11.22 -12.61
C PRO A 361 0.19 -12.08 -12.05
N GLY A 362 1.04 -12.61 -12.93
CA GLY A 362 2.24 -13.37 -12.56
C GLY A 362 3.29 -12.57 -11.75
N SER A 363 3.17 -11.25 -11.72
CA SER A 363 4.02 -10.33 -10.95
C SER A 363 3.44 -9.96 -9.57
N ASN A 364 2.37 -10.59 -9.11
CA ASN A 364 1.75 -10.28 -7.83
C ASN A 364 2.62 -10.75 -6.67
N VAL A 365 3.24 -9.80 -5.94
CA VAL A 365 4.18 -10.08 -4.83
C VAL A 365 3.51 -10.11 -3.47
N GLN A 366 2.38 -9.39 -3.31
CA GLN A 366 1.64 -9.34 -2.05
C GLN A 366 0.16 -9.11 -2.33
N SER A 367 -0.70 -9.77 -1.57
CA SER A 367 -2.15 -9.55 -1.56
C SER A 367 -2.62 -9.34 -0.13
N VAL A 368 -3.47 -8.34 0.07
CA VAL A 368 -3.99 -7.99 1.40
C VAL A 368 -5.50 -7.83 1.32
N VAL A 369 -6.21 -8.36 2.31
CA VAL A 369 -7.65 -8.15 2.49
C VAL A 369 -7.88 -7.61 3.90
N PHE A 370 -8.51 -6.45 4.00
CA PHE A 370 -8.93 -5.83 5.25
C PHE A 370 -10.44 -6.02 5.41
N ALA A 371 -10.87 -6.53 6.56
CA ALA A 371 -12.24 -6.53 7.02
C ALA A 371 -12.23 -6.33 8.55
N TRP A 372 -12.27 -5.06 8.95
CA TRP A 372 -12.09 -4.64 10.34
C TRP A 372 -12.83 -5.54 11.36
N PRO A 373 -12.17 -6.01 12.43
CA PRO A 373 -10.78 -5.71 12.86
C PRO A 373 -9.72 -6.69 12.31
N TRP A 374 -10.01 -7.40 11.23
CA TRP A 374 -9.16 -8.45 10.66
C TRP A 374 -8.38 -7.97 9.43
N MET A 375 -7.21 -8.54 9.25
CA MET A 375 -6.39 -8.40 8.04
C MET A 375 -5.86 -9.78 7.65
N TRP A 376 -5.92 -10.10 6.36
CA TRP A 376 -5.30 -11.29 5.77
C TRP A 376 -4.22 -10.85 4.79
N VAL A 377 -3.07 -11.50 4.86
CA VAL A 377 -1.92 -11.19 4.01
C VAL A 377 -1.44 -12.47 3.34
N ALA A 378 -1.24 -12.42 2.05
CA ALA A 378 -0.55 -13.43 1.27
C ALA A 378 0.68 -12.80 0.61
N ASN A 379 1.82 -13.51 0.62
CA ASN A 379 3.06 -13.10 -0.03
C ASN A 379 3.47 -14.15 -1.07
N ALA A 380 4.07 -13.73 -2.17
CA ALA A 380 4.60 -14.64 -3.16
C ALA A 380 5.62 -15.60 -2.51
N GLN A 381 5.67 -16.83 -2.99
CA GLN A 381 6.61 -17.86 -2.53
C GLN A 381 7.34 -18.47 -3.73
N GLY A 382 8.65 -18.28 -3.82
CA GLY A 382 9.41 -18.65 -4.99
C GLY A 382 8.86 -17.99 -6.27
N GLN A 383 8.33 -18.79 -7.20
CA GLN A 383 7.68 -18.30 -8.42
C GLN A 383 6.14 -18.27 -8.33
N THR A 384 5.56 -18.67 -7.19
CA THR A 384 4.12 -18.63 -6.97
C THR A 384 3.71 -17.22 -6.57
N ARG A 385 2.77 -16.61 -7.31
CA ARG A 385 2.23 -15.28 -7.03
C ARG A 385 1.45 -15.25 -5.71
N ALA A 386 1.47 -14.13 -5.03
CA ALA A 386 0.94 -13.98 -3.67
C ALA A 386 -0.52 -14.44 -3.52
N ALA A 387 -1.43 -13.97 -4.36
CA ALA A 387 -2.85 -14.33 -4.27
C ALA A 387 -3.14 -15.83 -4.50
N HIS A 388 -2.14 -16.63 -4.88
CA HIS A 388 -2.22 -18.09 -5.03
C HIS A 388 -1.50 -18.85 -3.91
N THR A 389 -0.92 -18.16 -2.94
CA THR A 389 -0.43 -18.74 -1.69
C THR A 389 -1.51 -18.63 -0.60
N PRO A 390 -1.36 -19.34 0.53
CA PRO A 390 -2.26 -19.16 1.66
C PRO A 390 -2.29 -17.72 2.15
N TYR A 391 -3.47 -17.28 2.59
CA TYR A 391 -3.64 -16.01 3.31
C TYR A 391 -3.54 -16.30 4.82
N HIS A 392 -2.69 -15.56 5.48
CA HIS A 392 -2.41 -15.65 6.92
C HIS A 392 -3.08 -14.55 7.70
#